data_7ffed2e32256d919e9311fbf2fc1fc3a
#
_entry.id   7ffed2e32256d919e9311fbf2fc1fc3a
#
_cell.length_a   1.000
_cell.length_b   1.000
_cell.length_c   1.000
_cell.angle_alpha   90.00
_cell.angle_beta   90.00
_cell.angle_gamma   90.00
#
_symmetry.space_group_name_H-M   'P 1'
#
loop_
_entity.id
_entity.type
_entity.pdbx_description
1 polymer ?
#
loop_
_entity_poly.entity_id
_entity_poly.type
_entity_poly.pdbx_seq_one_letter_code
_entity_poly.pdbx_strand_id
1 'polypeptide(L)'
;MKTPKACAPHLATLVCAALAVLFFTQKMLGFMLFLFLPLLAIVRAAAWWKARKHPQTRRLEHFRIRIWSAAAAFMVGTNIYYVRAARSDMAAIAAAVEHYRTANGRLPDTLEAAGLHIADSFEVRYNYRKDIKKHSLLYKDPLLPLEYYSYDFDRRRWLHDNGEPVTD
;
A
#
# COMPACT_ATOMS: atom_id res chain seq x y z
N MET A 1 -1.08 41.10 29.88
CA MET A 1 -0.91 39.67 29.59
C MET A 1 -1.19 39.43 28.11
N LYS A 2 -0.15 39.18 27.27
CA LYS A 2 -0.32 38.84 25.85
C LYS A 2 -0.57 37.34 25.74
N THR A 3 -1.77 36.96 25.30
CA THR A 3 -2.13 35.56 25.07
C THR A 3 -1.29 34.93 23.94
N PRO A 4 -0.82 33.69 24.08
CA PRO A 4 -0.04 33.00 23.05
C PRO A 4 -0.94 32.48 21.93
N LYS A 5 -1.47 33.37 21.07
CA LYS A 5 -2.36 33.01 19.95
C LYS A 5 -1.65 32.55 18.67
N ALA A 6 -0.32 32.60 18.63
CA ALA A 6 0.42 32.34 17.39
C ALA A 6 0.77 30.86 17.11
N CYS A 7 0.74 29.99 18.13
CA CYS A 7 1.13 28.56 17.96
C CYS A 7 0.00 27.64 17.45
N ALA A 8 -1.25 27.99 17.70
CA ALA A 8 -2.39 27.12 17.39
C ALA A 8 -2.53 26.68 15.92
N PRO A 9 -2.37 27.56 14.90
CA PRO A 9 -2.58 27.15 13.49
C PRO A 9 -1.48 26.23 12.96
N HIS A 10 -0.26 26.34 13.48
CA HIS A 10 0.85 25.45 13.12
C HIS A 10 0.67 24.07 13.73
N LEU A 11 0.31 24.00 15.01
CA LEU A 11 0.05 22.76 15.72
C LEU A 11 -1.10 21.96 15.08
N ALA A 12 -2.21 22.63 14.76
CA ALA A 12 -3.34 21.99 14.09
C ALA A 12 -2.92 21.36 12.73
N THR A 13 -2.09 22.07 11.95
CA THR A 13 -1.60 21.52 10.67
C THR A 13 -0.73 20.29 10.87
N LEU A 14 0.17 20.30 11.86
CA LEU A 14 1.01 19.15 12.17
C LEU A 14 0.19 17.95 12.65
N VAL A 15 -0.76 18.17 13.54
CA VAL A 15 -1.65 17.10 14.04
C VAL A 15 -2.46 16.50 12.90
N CYS A 16 -3.10 17.32 12.06
CA CYS A 16 -3.86 16.82 10.90
C CYS A 16 -2.97 16.06 9.91
N ALA A 17 -1.76 16.52 9.64
CA ALA A 17 -0.83 15.83 8.75
C ALA A 17 -0.37 14.49 9.35
N ALA A 18 -0.07 14.45 10.66
CA ALA A 18 0.29 13.23 11.35
C ALA A 18 -0.85 12.20 11.34
N LEU A 19 -2.08 12.60 11.60
CA LEU A 19 -3.25 11.74 11.53
C LEU A 19 -3.47 11.21 10.10
N ALA A 20 -3.31 12.05 9.09
CA ALA A 20 -3.41 11.62 7.70
C ALA A 20 -2.31 10.59 7.36
N VAL A 21 -1.07 10.83 7.78
CA VAL A 21 0.03 9.88 7.60
C VAL A 21 -0.31 8.55 8.27
N LEU A 22 -0.71 8.55 9.54
CA LEU A 22 -1.09 7.33 10.26
C LEU A 22 -2.21 6.56 9.56
N PHE A 23 -3.19 7.26 9.01
CA PHE A 23 -4.32 6.62 8.33
C PHE A 23 -3.92 6.06 6.96
N PHE A 24 -3.29 6.87 6.11
CA PHE A 24 -3.00 6.48 4.72
C PHE A 24 -1.73 5.62 4.54
N THR A 25 -0.93 5.42 5.59
CA THR A 25 0.18 4.45 5.58
C THR A 25 -0.25 3.06 6.05
N GLN A 26 -1.51 2.85 6.37
CA GLN A 26 -2.01 1.51 6.66
C GLN A 26 -2.18 0.72 5.37
N LYS A 27 -1.81 -0.56 5.41
CA LYS A 27 -2.07 -1.49 4.29
C LYS A 27 -3.56 -1.47 3.96
N MET A 28 -3.90 -1.59 2.68
CA MET A 28 -5.27 -1.60 2.12
C MET A 28 -5.99 -0.24 2.08
N LEU A 29 -5.39 0.83 2.56
CA LEU A 29 -5.97 2.17 2.46
C LEU A 29 -5.25 3.04 1.41
N GLY A 30 -4.24 2.49 0.75
CA GLY A 30 -3.43 3.20 -0.25
C GLY A 30 -4.24 3.74 -1.43
N PHE A 31 -5.29 3.03 -1.85
CA PHE A 31 -6.17 3.49 -2.94
C PHE A 31 -6.85 4.84 -2.63
N MET A 32 -7.13 5.13 -1.36
CA MET A 32 -7.73 6.40 -0.98
C MET A 32 -6.81 7.60 -1.23
N LEU A 33 -5.49 7.38 -1.37
CA LEU A 33 -4.55 8.45 -1.74
C LEU A 33 -4.85 9.05 -3.12
N PHE A 34 -5.38 8.26 -4.06
CA PHE A 34 -5.76 8.75 -5.39
C PHE A 34 -6.86 9.83 -5.34
N LEU A 35 -7.72 9.78 -4.32
CA LEU A 35 -8.74 10.80 -4.08
C LEU A 35 -8.23 11.92 -3.16
N PHE A 36 -7.49 11.54 -2.11
CA PHE A 36 -7.03 12.49 -1.10
C PHE A 36 -6.01 13.48 -1.64
N LEU A 37 -4.99 13.03 -2.38
CA LEU A 37 -3.92 13.90 -2.85
C LEU A 37 -4.38 14.97 -3.83
N PRO A 38 -5.21 14.69 -4.87
CA PRO A 38 -5.76 15.73 -5.73
C PRO A 38 -6.63 16.72 -4.97
N LEU A 39 -7.48 16.25 -4.07
CA LEU A 39 -8.33 17.13 -3.25
C LEU A 39 -7.49 18.04 -2.36
N LEU A 40 -6.46 17.49 -1.70
CA LEU A 40 -5.53 18.26 -0.89
C LEU A 40 -4.80 19.31 -1.74
N ALA A 41 -4.34 18.96 -2.94
CA ALA A 41 -3.66 19.86 -3.86
C ALA A 41 -4.59 21.04 -4.26
N ILE A 42 -5.84 20.76 -4.61
CA ILE A 42 -6.84 21.79 -4.95
C ILE A 42 -7.08 22.74 -3.78
N VAL A 43 -7.30 22.20 -2.58
CA VAL A 43 -7.54 23.00 -1.37
C VAL A 43 -6.33 23.87 -1.04
N ARG A 44 -5.11 23.34 -1.15
CA ARG A 44 -3.86 24.11 -0.91
C ARG A 44 -3.61 25.16 -1.98
N ALA A 45 -3.88 24.87 -3.25
CA ALA A 45 -3.78 25.83 -4.34
C ALA A 45 -4.75 27.00 -4.15
N ALA A 46 -6.00 26.71 -3.83
CA ALA A 46 -7.02 27.75 -3.56
C ALA A 46 -6.66 28.61 -2.34
N ALA A 47 -6.19 28.00 -1.26
CA ALA A 47 -5.74 28.72 -0.07
C ALA A 47 -4.53 29.62 -0.36
N TRP A 48 -3.56 29.11 -1.11
CA TRP A 48 -2.38 29.87 -1.53
C TRP A 48 -2.76 31.04 -2.46
N TRP A 49 -3.68 30.84 -3.39
CA TRP A 49 -4.19 31.90 -4.27
C TRP A 49 -4.80 33.05 -3.47
N LYS A 50 -5.62 32.75 -2.48
CA LYS A 50 -6.22 33.74 -1.57
C LYS A 50 -5.17 34.47 -0.72
N ALA A 51 -4.13 33.75 -0.27
CA ALA A 51 -3.08 34.28 0.59
C ALA A 51 -2.10 35.22 -0.14
N ARG A 52 -2.08 35.24 -1.48
CA ARG A 52 -1.15 36.08 -2.27
C ARG A 52 -1.19 37.58 -1.89
N LYS A 53 -2.35 38.07 -1.49
CA LYS A 53 -2.59 39.50 -1.18
C LYS A 53 -2.12 39.88 0.24
N HIS A 54 -1.84 38.92 1.13
CA HIS A 54 -1.53 39.18 2.53
C HIS A 54 -0.23 38.49 2.95
N PRO A 55 0.85 39.23 3.24
CA PRO A 55 2.18 38.64 3.51
C PRO A 55 2.22 37.66 4.70
N GLN A 56 1.49 37.95 5.77
CA GLN A 56 1.46 37.08 6.96
C GLN A 56 0.75 35.76 6.67
N THR A 57 -0.36 35.79 5.96
CA THR A 57 -1.12 34.60 5.55
C THR A 57 -0.30 33.76 4.56
N ARG A 58 0.43 34.42 3.68
CA ARG A 58 1.32 33.75 2.71
C ARG A 58 2.41 32.93 3.39
N ARG A 59 3.08 33.46 4.44
CA ARG A 59 4.09 32.70 5.20
C ARG A 59 3.50 31.43 5.85
N LEU A 60 2.30 31.54 6.42
CA LEU A 60 1.60 30.41 7.02
C LEU A 60 1.23 29.35 5.96
N GLU A 61 0.76 29.75 4.80
CA GLU A 61 0.42 28.81 3.71
C GLU A 61 1.67 28.13 3.13
N HIS A 62 2.79 28.82 3.02
CA HIS A 62 4.06 28.16 2.64
C HIS A 62 4.49 27.10 3.64
N PHE A 63 4.33 27.34 4.94
CA PHE A 63 4.61 26.35 5.97
C PHE A 63 3.66 25.13 5.81
N ARG A 64 2.38 25.37 5.65
CA ARG A 64 1.36 24.31 5.44
C ARG A 64 1.66 23.47 4.21
N ILE A 65 1.99 24.10 3.09
CA ILE A 65 2.36 23.40 1.85
C ILE A 65 3.56 22.50 2.09
N ARG A 66 4.62 22.98 2.76
CA ARG A 66 5.80 22.15 3.05
C ARG A 66 5.47 20.92 3.90
N ILE A 67 4.69 21.09 4.96
CA ILE A 67 4.28 19.98 5.83
C ILE A 67 3.44 18.96 5.05
N TRP A 68 2.45 19.41 4.29
CA TRP A 68 1.60 18.52 3.52
C TRP A 68 2.35 17.85 2.36
N SER A 69 3.32 18.53 1.72
CA SER A 69 4.17 17.92 0.71
C SER A 69 5.06 16.82 1.31
N ALA A 70 5.65 17.05 2.48
CA ALA A 70 6.43 16.05 3.18
C ALA A 70 5.56 14.85 3.60
N ALA A 71 4.38 15.09 4.15
CA ALA A 71 3.42 14.04 4.50
C ALA A 71 2.99 13.22 3.27
N ALA A 72 2.66 13.90 2.16
CA ALA A 72 2.29 13.24 0.91
C ALA A 72 3.43 12.37 0.36
N ALA A 73 4.66 12.88 0.33
CA ALA A 73 5.83 12.11 -0.10
C ALA A 73 6.05 10.88 0.78
N PHE A 74 5.89 10.99 2.10
CA PHE A 74 6.00 9.87 3.02
C PHE A 74 4.91 8.82 2.78
N MET A 75 3.65 9.24 2.67
CA MET A 75 2.51 8.34 2.39
C MET A 75 2.71 7.57 1.07
N VAL A 76 3.07 8.26 0.00
CA VAL A 76 3.35 7.64 -1.30
C VAL A 76 4.53 6.68 -1.22
N GLY A 77 5.64 7.10 -0.59
CA GLY A 77 6.82 6.25 -0.41
C GLY A 77 6.53 4.97 0.35
N THR A 78 5.73 5.04 1.42
CA THR A 78 5.30 3.86 2.19
C THR A 78 4.44 2.91 1.36
N ASN A 79 3.51 3.43 0.56
CA ASN A 79 2.69 2.59 -0.31
C ASN A 79 3.51 1.94 -1.43
N ILE A 80 4.47 2.65 -2.04
CA ILE A 80 5.42 2.05 -2.99
C ILE A 80 6.24 0.93 -2.33
N TYR A 81 6.69 1.14 -1.09
CA TYR A 81 7.40 0.12 -0.32
C TYR A 81 6.54 -1.13 -0.14
N TYR A 82 5.26 -1.00 0.23
CA TYR A 82 4.36 -2.15 0.38
C TYR A 82 4.16 -2.93 -0.92
N VAL A 83 3.99 -2.24 -2.05
CA VAL A 83 3.88 -2.89 -3.37
C VAL A 83 5.15 -3.67 -3.71
N ARG A 84 6.33 -3.07 -3.48
CA ARG A 84 7.61 -3.75 -3.73
C ARG A 84 7.83 -4.95 -2.82
N ALA A 85 7.52 -4.80 -1.52
CA ALA A 85 7.60 -5.90 -0.57
C ALA A 85 6.68 -7.06 -0.98
N ALA A 86 5.42 -6.76 -1.33
CA ALA A 86 4.46 -7.76 -1.81
C ALA A 86 4.98 -8.52 -3.05
N ARG A 87 5.56 -7.81 -4.03
CA ARG A 87 6.15 -8.45 -5.22
C ARG A 87 7.32 -9.36 -4.87
N SER A 88 8.18 -8.93 -3.95
CA SER A 88 9.30 -9.75 -3.45
C SER A 88 8.80 -11.02 -2.76
N ASP A 89 7.78 -10.90 -1.91
CA ASP A 89 7.16 -12.03 -1.21
C ASP A 89 6.49 -12.99 -2.20
N MET A 90 5.74 -12.48 -3.16
CA MET A 90 5.12 -13.26 -4.24
C MET A 90 6.16 -14.06 -5.02
N ALA A 91 7.29 -13.43 -5.38
CA ALA A 91 8.38 -14.09 -6.10
C ALA A 91 9.03 -15.21 -5.24
N ALA A 92 9.27 -14.95 -3.96
CA ALA A 92 9.84 -15.93 -3.03
C ALA A 92 8.91 -17.14 -2.82
N ILE A 93 7.60 -16.88 -2.66
CA ILE A 93 6.60 -17.94 -2.51
C ILE A 93 6.51 -18.81 -3.77
N ALA A 94 6.44 -18.19 -4.93
CA ALA A 94 6.41 -18.91 -6.20
C ALA A 94 7.65 -19.76 -6.41
N ALA A 95 8.84 -19.23 -6.12
CA ALA A 95 10.12 -19.95 -6.22
C ALA A 95 10.16 -21.17 -5.29
N ALA A 96 9.70 -21.04 -4.04
CA ALA A 96 9.68 -22.15 -3.08
C ALA A 96 8.69 -23.25 -3.51
N VAL A 97 7.51 -22.89 -3.98
CA VAL A 97 6.50 -23.85 -4.46
C VAL A 97 6.99 -24.59 -5.71
N GLU A 98 7.61 -23.88 -6.67
CA GLU A 98 8.14 -24.50 -7.88
C GLU A 98 9.39 -25.34 -7.59
N HIS A 99 10.23 -24.96 -6.63
CA HIS A 99 11.35 -25.79 -6.16
C HIS A 99 10.84 -27.11 -5.57
N TYR A 100 9.83 -27.04 -4.68
CA TYR A 100 9.21 -28.24 -4.13
C TYR A 100 8.61 -29.13 -5.22
N ARG A 101 7.90 -28.55 -6.20
CA ARG A 101 7.32 -29.25 -7.34
C ARG A 101 8.39 -29.98 -8.15
N THR A 102 9.52 -29.32 -8.40
CA THR A 102 10.63 -29.92 -9.17
C THR A 102 11.28 -31.08 -8.41
N ALA A 103 11.45 -30.94 -7.09
CA ALA A 103 12.06 -31.99 -6.25
C ALA A 103 11.15 -33.19 -6.03
N ASN A 104 9.83 -33.00 -5.91
CA ASN A 104 8.87 -34.03 -5.50
C ASN A 104 7.93 -34.50 -6.62
N GLY A 105 7.97 -33.91 -7.81
CA GLY A 105 7.09 -34.20 -8.93
C GLY A 105 5.62 -33.78 -8.74
N ARG A 106 5.32 -33.13 -7.63
CA ARG A 106 3.95 -32.67 -7.27
C ARG A 106 3.98 -31.35 -6.54
N LEU A 107 2.87 -30.63 -6.56
CA LEU A 107 2.70 -29.41 -5.75
C LEU A 107 2.60 -29.76 -4.25
N PRO A 108 3.05 -28.87 -3.35
CA PRO A 108 2.96 -29.10 -1.92
C PRO A 108 1.50 -29.09 -1.46
N ASP A 109 1.18 -29.86 -0.42
CA ASP A 109 -0.16 -29.82 0.18
C ASP A 109 -0.36 -28.57 1.06
N THR A 110 0.72 -28.03 1.63
CA THR A 110 0.75 -26.79 2.43
C THR A 110 2.00 -25.98 2.10
N LEU A 111 2.01 -24.68 2.42
CA LEU A 111 3.20 -23.84 2.23
C LEU A 111 4.36 -24.23 3.15
N GLU A 112 4.08 -24.77 4.33
CA GLU A 112 5.11 -25.28 5.24
C GLU A 112 5.85 -26.47 4.64
N ALA A 113 5.17 -27.33 3.88
CA ALA A 113 5.81 -28.45 3.17
C ALA A 113 6.81 -27.94 2.12
N ALA A 114 6.61 -26.75 1.58
CA ALA A 114 7.55 -26.07 0.69
C ALA A 114 8.66 -25.30 1.46
N GLY A 115 8.73 -25.43 2.79
CA GLY A 115 9.72 -24.74 3.64
C GLY A 115 9.37 -23.28 3.93
N LEU A 116 8.15 -22.85 3.64
CA LEU A 116 7.67 -21.51 3.92
C LEU A 116 6.94 -21.48 5.26
N HIS A 117 7.56 -20.94 6.28
CA HIS A 117 6.92 -20.71 7.58
C HIS A 117 6.05 -19.42 7.55
N ILE A 118 5.21 -19.30 6.54
CA ILE A 118 4.21 -18.27 6.48
C ILE A 118 3.01 -18.83 7.25
N ALA A 119 2.89 -18.43 8.51
CA ALA A 119 1.62 -18.64 9.22
C ALA A 119 0.49 -18.13 8.31
N ASP A 120 -0.68 -18.79 8.34
CA ASP A 120 -1.88 -18.34 7.61
C ASP A 120 -2.05 -16.84 7.81
N SER A 121 -1.33 -16.09 7.00
CA SER A 121 -1.33 -14.63 7.08
C SER A 121 -2.57 -14.19 6.33
N PHE A 122 -3.19 -13.14 6.80
CA PHE A 122 -4.30 -12.51 6.11
C PHE A 122 -3.96 -12.11 4.66
N GLU A 123 -2.68 -12.14 4.29
CA GLU A 123 -2.13 -11.71 3.00
C GLU A 123 -1.98 -12.86 2.00
N VAL A 124 -1.70 -14.08 2.46
CA VAL A 124 -1.44 -15.25 1.59
C VAL A 124 -2.42 -16.36 1.92
N ARG A 125 -3.06 -16.90 0.91
CA ARG A 125 -3.92 -18.07 1.03
C ARG A 125 -3.48 -19.15 0.06
N TYR A 126 -3.14 -20.30 0.60
CA TYR A 126 -2.84 -21.49 -0.18
C TYR A 126 -3.84 -22.57 0.17
N ASN A 127 -4.62 -23.02 -0.80
CA ASN A 127 -5.62 -24.04 -0.61
C ASN A 127 -5.45 -25.18 -1.60
N TYR A 128 -5.49 -26.42 -1.10
CA TYR A 128 -5.63 -27.60 -1.91
C TYR A 128 -7.03 -28.17 -1.78
N ARG A 129 -7.79 -28.10 -2.86
CA ARG A 129 -9.14 -28.70 -2.94
C ARG A 129 -9.02 -30.14 -3.40
N LYS A 130 -9.18 -31.08 -2.46
CA LYS A 130 -9.07 -32.53 -2.70
C LYS A 130 -10.14 -33.06 -3.65
N ASP A 131 -11.35 -32.48 -3.62
CA ASP A 131 -12.50 -32.83 -4.47
C ASP A 131 -12.20 -32.68 -5.96
N ILE A 132 -11.50 -31.63 -6.35
CA ILE A 132 -11.17 -31.31 -7.74
C ILE A 132 -9.66 -31.40 -8.03
N LYS A 133 -8.85 -31.85 -7.07
CA LYS A 133 -7.37 -31.90 -7.15
C LYS A 133 -6.72 -30.61 -7.64
N LYS A 134 -7.29 -29.47 -7.24
CA LYS A 134 -6.84 -28.15 -7.68
C LYS A 134 -6.17 -27.40 -6.54
N HIS A 135 -4.98 -26.88 -6.82
CA HIS A 135 -4.28 -25.94 -5.96
C HIS A 135 -4.67 -24.52 -6.32
N SER A 136 -4.78 -23.66 -5.33
CA SER A 136 -4.93 -22.22 -5.51
C SER A 136 -3.98 -21.49 -4.56
N LEU A 137 -3.22 -20.56 -5.09
CA LEU A 137 -2.34 -19.68 -4.33
C LEU A 137 -2.76 -18.25 -4.64
N LEU A 138 -3.19 -17.55 -3.60
CA LEU A 138 -3.67 -16.18 -3.68
C LEU A 138 -2.81 -15.30 -2.78
N TYR A 139 -2.45 -14.15 -3.27
CA TYR A 139 -1.77 -13.08 -2.52
C TYR A 139 -2.65 -11.83 -2.54
N LYS A 140 -2.90 -11.22 -1.38
CA LYS A 140 -3.76 -10.05 -1.27
C LYS A 140 -3.03 -8.79 -1.73
N ASP A 141 -3.69 -7.96 -2.55
CA ASP A 141 -3.12 -6.68 -2.95
C ASP A 141 -2.92 -5.77 -1.72
N PRO A 142 -1.73 -5.18 -1.52
CA PRO A 142 -1.46 -4.33 -0.38
C PRO A 142 -2.16 -2.97 -0.42
N LEU A 143 -2.61 -2.52 -1.60
CA LEU A 143 -3.28 -1.24 -1.79
C LEU A 143 -4.79 -1.37 -1.89
N LEU A 144 -5.29 -2.44 -2.52
CA LEU A 144 -6.69 -2.66 -2.86
C LEU A 144 -7.29 -3.75 -1.96
N PRO A 145 -8.22 -3.43 -1.05
CA PRO A 145 -8.67 -4.35 -0.01
C PRO A 145 -9.44 -5.57 -0.51
N LEU A 146 -9.97 -5.51 -1.73
CA LEU A 146 -10.79 -6.57 -2.33
C LEU A 146 -10.11 -7.30 -3.47
N GLU A 147 -8.91 -6.89 -3.85
CA GLU A 147 -8.17 -7.50 -4.95
C GLU A 147 -7.13 -8.52 -4.45
N TYR A 148 -6.91 -9.53 -5.30
CA TYR A 148 -5.96 -10.61 -5.06
C TYR A 148 -5.16 -10.87 -6.33
N TYR A 149 -3.89 -11.21 -6.16
CA TYR A 149 -3.09 -11.86 -7.18
C TYR A 149 -3.28 -13.36 -7.07
N SER A 150 -3.48 -14.05 -8.20
CA SER A 150 -3.58 -15.50 -8.25
C SER A 150 -2.37 -16.08 -8.98
N TYR A 151 -1.79 -17.18 -8.47
CA TYR A 151 -0.68 -17.84 -9.14
C TYR A 151 -1.20 -18.94 -10.09
N ASP A 152 -0.86 -18.79 -11.37
CA ASP A 152 -1.13 -19.78 -12.41
C ASP A 152 0.02 -20.80 -12.43
N PHE A 153 -0.23 -22.00 -11.91
CA PHE A 153 0.74 -23.09 -11.82
C PHE A 153 1.14 -23.67 -13.18
N ASP A 154 0.31 -23.52 -14.22
CA ASP A 154 0.61 -24.03 -15.55
C ASP A 154 1.51 -23.08 -16.31
N ARG A 155 1.23 -21.78 -16.20
CA ARG A 155 2.00 -20.70 -16.84
C ARG A 155 3.14 -20.18 -15.97
N ARG A 156 3.23 -20.61 -14.71
CA ARG A 156 4.22 -20.21 -13.70
C ARG A 156 4.34 -18.72 -13.52
N ARG A 157 3.20 -18.03 -13.40
CA ARG A 157 3.16 -16.58 -13.26
C ARG A 157 2.00 -16.12 -12.40
N TRP A 158 2.18 -14.95 -11.83
CA TRP A 158 1.11 -14.27 -11.12
C TRP A 158 0.19 -13.54 -12.09
N LEU A 159 -1.09 -13.56 -11.79
CA LEU A 159 -2.15 -12.89 -12.53
C LEU A 159 -2.87 -11.93 -11.59
N HIS A 160 -3.29 -10.79 -12.11
CA HIS A 160 -4.27 -9.95 -11.46
C HIS A 160 -5.64 -10.63 -11.42
N ASP A 161 -6.58 -10.08 -10.65
CA ASP A 161 -7.96 -10.61 -10.56
C ASP A 161 -8.68 -10.62 -11.92
N ASN A 162 -8.34 -9.69 -12.80
CA ASN A 162 -8.83 -9.63 -14.20
C ASN A 162 -8.14 -10.64 -15.16
N GLY A 163 -7.22 -11.47 -14.66
CA GLY A 163 -6.47 -12.44 -15.45
C GLY A 163 -5.27 -11.89 -16.22
N GLU A 164 -4.96 -10.61 -16.08
CA GLU A 164 -3.76 -10.02 -16.69
C GLU A 164 -2.49 -10.41 -15.92
N PRO A 165 -1.37 -10.65 -16.61
CA PRO A 165 -0.10 -10.97 -15.94
C PRO A 165 0.40 -9.77 -15.13
N VAL A 166 0.91 -10.06 -13.93
CA VAL A 166 1.65 -9.08 -13.15
C VAL A 166 2.96 -8.81 -13.86
N THR A 167 3.12 -7.59 -14.37
CA THR A 167 4.38 -7.15 -14.98
C THR A 167 5.31 -6.59 -13.91
N ASP A 168 6.61 -6.83 -14.08
CA ASP A 168 7.69 -6.32 -13.22
C ASP A 168 7.79 -4.80 -13.21
#